data_11db8010c0fe8fd2e1ad996b4aa480a2
#
_entry.id   11db8010c0fe8fd2e1ad996b4aa480a2
#
_cell.length_a   1.000
_cell.length_b   1.000
_cell.length_c   1.000
_cell.angle_alpha   90.00
_cell.angle_beta   90.00
_cell.angle_gamma   90.00
#
_symmetry.space_group_name_H-M   'P 1'
#
loop_
_entity.id
_entity.type
_entity.pdbx_description
1 polymer ?
#
loop_
_entity_poly.entity_id
_entity_poly.type
_entity_poly.pdbx_seq_one_letter_code
_entity_poly.pdbx_strand_id
1 'polypeptide(L)'
;LIVVVLLGILAFSGYFIHQNFNLFFHVWQKQQELPTMNADRFDQVAATTMADLQADVLVIFKVDPILNTRISERAYLREGGRAPEIEGLDVGLFTNNPSNNKDVIDLIASGVPCSQYTRPQSEIGLWYIRQGVTFTCRVSVPPEINQFIGQITVGWKTAPTDLNYVRDILTVAARSISRK
;
A
#
# COMPACT_ATOMS: atom_id res chain seq x y z
N LEU A 1 -4.78 50.36 -4.69
CA LEU A 1 -5.38 49.30 -5.52
C LEU A 1 -5.09 47.91 -4.97
N ILE A 2 -3.80 47.51 -4.75
CA ILE A 2 -3.37 46.19 -4.27
C ILE A 2 -4.04 45.81 -2.94
N VAL A 3 -4.10 46.76 -1.97
CA VAL A 3 -4.71 46.51 -0.64
C VAL A 3 -6.21 46.21 -0.77
N VAL A 4 -6.94 46.90 -1.65
CA VAL A 4 -8.37 46.65 -1.88
C VAL A 4 -8.60 45.25 -2.49
N VAL A 5 -7.74 44.83 -3.43
CA VAL A 5 -7.82 43.50 -4.04
C VAL A 5 -7.55 42.42 -3.01
N LEU A 6 -6.51 42.59 -2.16
CA LEU A 6 -6.20 41.62 -1.10
C LEU A 6 -7.33 41.50 -0.07
N LEU A 7 -7.94 42.63 0.36
CA LEU A 7 -9.08 42.61 1.25
C LEU A 7 -10.30 41.93 0.61
N GLY A 8 -10.51 42.13 -0.69
CA GLY A 8 -11.57 41.45 -1.44
C GLY A 8 -11.37 39.92 -1.49
N ILE A 9 -10.15 39.49 -1.74
CA ILE A 9 -9.80 38.05 -1.75
C ILE A 9 -10.01 37.45 -0.36
N LEU A 10 -9.55 38.10 0.70
CA LEU A 10 -9.72 37.62 2.08
C LEU A 10 -11.20 37.54 2.48
N ALA A 11 -11.99 38.58 2.16
CA ALA A 11 -13.42 38.59 2.45
C ALA A 11 -14.17 37.50 1.69
N PHE A 12 -13.85 37.30 0.40
CA PHE A 12 -14.44 36.24 -0.40
C PHE A 12 -14.05 34.85 0.12
N SER A 13 -12.76 34.62 0.44
CA SER A 13 -12.28 33.37 0.99
C SER A 13 -12.94 33.04 2.33
N GLY A 14 -13.05 34.03 3.22
CA GLY A 14 -13.74 33.86 4.50
C GLY A 14 -15.23 33.54 4.33
N TYR A 15 -15.92 34.22 3.43
CA TYR A 15 -17.32 33.93 3.10
C TYR A 15 -17.48 32.53 2.50
N PHE A 16 -16.62 32.14 1.57
CA PHE A 16 -16.64 30.81 0.93
C PHE A 16 -16.43 29.69 1.96
N ILE A 17 -15.45 29.84 2.85
CA ILE A 17 -15.18 28.86 3.92
C ILE A 17 -16.38 28.78 4.86
N HIS A 18 -16.95 29.91 5.26
CA HIS A 18 -18.13 29.96 6.14
C HIS A 18 -19.35 29.26 5.53
N GLN A 19 -19.63 29.48 4.25
CA GLN A 19 -20.76 28.87 3.55
C GLN A 19 -20.57 27.36 3.36
N ASN A 20 -19.31 26.90 3.23
CA ASN A 20 -18.98 25.49 2.99
C ASN A 20 -18.34 24.82 4.20
N PHE A 21 -18.45 25.44 5.40
CA PHE A 21 -17.80 24.93 6.62
C PHE A 21 -18.12 23.46 6.90
N ASN A 22 -19.40 23.09 6.77
CA ASN A 22 -19.81 21.70 6.99
C ASN A 22 -19.13 20.72 6.02
N LEU A 23 -18.95 21.12 4.75
CA LEU A 23 -18.24 20.31 3.76
C LEU A 23 -16.77 20.12 4.14
N PHE A 24 -16.07 21.20 4.49
CA PHE A 24 -14.69 21.15 4.95
C PHE A 24 -14.54 20.35 6.23
N PHE A 25 -15.45 20.54 7.18
CA PHE A 25 -15.45 19.81 8.45
C PHE A 25 -15.69 18.32 8.25
N HIS A 26 -16.63 17.92 7.40
CA HIS A 26 -16.85 16.51 7.05
C HIS A 26 -15.66 15.88 6.32
N VAL A 27 -15.04 16.59 5.40
CA VAL A 27 -13.81 16.11 4.71
C VAL A 27 -12.68 15.93 5.72
N TRP A 28 -12.49 16.91 6.62
CA TRP A 28 -11.47 16.84 7.66
C TRP A 28 -11.72 15.71 8.66
N GLN A 29 -12.95 15.53 9.15
CA GLN A 29 -13.33 14.40 10.01
C GLN A 29 -13.08 13.07 9.33
N LYS A 30 -13.52 12.94 8.07
CA LYS A 30 -13.34 11.71 7.29
C LYS A 30 -11.86 11.37 7.07
N GLN A 31 -11.01 12.38 6.97
CA GLN A 31 -9.56 12.21 6.83
C GLN A 31 -8.90 11.76 8.15
N GLN A 32 -9.43 12.18 9.31
CA GLN A 32 -8.98 11.69 10.62
C GLN A 32 -9.47 10.27 10.96
N GLU A 33 -10.58 9.84 10.35
CA GLU A 33 -11.12 8.48 10.50
C GLU A 33 -10.42 7.44 9.62
N LEU A 34 -9.57 7.88 8.67
CA LEU A 34 -8.82 6.96 7.83
C LEU A 34 -7.81 6.17 8.68
N PRO A 35 -7.76 4.85 8.51
CA PRO A 35 -6.75 4.05 9.16
C PRO A 35 -5.35 4.51 8.74
N THR A 36 -4.38 4.31 9.62
CA THR A 36 -2.96 4.59 9.35
C THR A 36 -2.15 3.31 9.47
N MET A 37 -0.98 3.27 8.87
CA MET A 37 -0.05 2.16 9.07
C MET A 37 0.85 2.43 10.27
N ASN A 38 1.03 1.41 11.13
CA ASN A 38 1.91 1.46 12.28
C ASN A 38 3.33 1.00 11.89
N ALA A 39 4.17 1.95 11.54
CA ALA A 39 5.54 1.68 11.08
C ALA A 39 6.42 0.97 12.12
N ASP A 40 6.15 1.18 13.43
CA ASP A 40 6.91 0.55 14.52
C ASP A 40 6.75 -0.98 14.55
N ARG A 41 5.71 -1.50 13.88
CA ARG A 41 5.43 -2.94 13.83
C ARG A 41 5.93 -3.61 12.55
N PHE A 42 6.43 -2.86 11.58
CA PHE A 42 6.82 -3.40 10.27
C PHE A 42 7.87 -4.50 10.38
N ASP A 43 8.95 -4.26 11.12
CA ASP A 43 10.05 -5.22 11.24
C ASP A 43 9.58 -6.53 11.91
N GLN A 44 8.82 -6.42 13.00
CA GLN A 44 8.28 -7.59 13.70
C GLN A 44 7.32 -8.39 12.83
N VAL A 45 6.37 -7.71 12.19
CA VAL A 45 5.35 -8.38 11.35
C VAL A 45 6.01 -8.99 10.11
N ALA A 46 6.98 -8.32 9.50
CA ALA A 46 7.71 -8.86 8.37
C ALA A 46 8.48 -10.13 8.76
N ALA A 47 9.22 -10.10 9.88
CA ALA A 47 9.99 -11.24 10.35
C ALA A 47 9.08 -12.46 10.61
N THR A 48 7.96 -12.26 11.34
CA THR A 48 7.00 -13.34 11.64
C THR A 48 6.36 -13.87 10.36
N THR A 49 5.83 -12.97 9.50
CA THR A 49 5.15 -13.36 8.25
C THR A 49 6.08 -14.14 7.31
N MET A 50 7.33 -13.67 7.16
CA MET A 50 8.31 -14.36 6.30
C MET A 50 8.70 -15.73 6.85
N ALA A 51 8.82 -15.87 8.18
CA ALA A 51 9.11 -17.14 8.82
C ALA A 51 7.94 -18.14 8.63
N ASP A 52 6.71 -17.71 8.92
CA ASP A 52 5.51 -18.55 8.84
C ASP A 52 5.24 -19.01 7.39
N LEU A 53 5.41 -18.12 6.43
CA LEU A 53 5.16 -18.38 5.01
C LEU A 53 6.37 -18.92 4.27
N GLN A 54 7.53 -18.98 4.89
CA GLN A 54 8.81 -19.29 4.24
C GLN A 54 8.99 -18.43 2.97
N ALA A 55 8.62 -17.15 3.04
CA ALA A 55 8.70 -16.23 1.92
C ALA A 55 10.16 -15.78 1.69
N ASP A 56 10.57 -15.61 0.44
CA ASP A 56 11.93 -15.17 0.11
C ASP A 56 12.06 -13.65 0.22
N VAL A 57 10.98 -12.93 -0.09
CA VAL A 57 10.92 -11.47 0.01
C VAL A 57 9.58 -11.01 0.60
N LEU A 58 9.59 -9.84 1.28
CA LEU A 58 8.40 -9.14 1.72
C LEU A 58 8.61 -7.64 1.50
N VAL A 59 7.62 -6.98 0.91
CA VAL A 59 7.63 -5.52 0.72
C VAL A 59 6.33 -4.93 1.26
N ILE A 60 6.45 -3.87 2.06
CA ILE A 60 5.34 -3.07 2.58
C ILE A 60 5.28 -1.78 1.79
N PHE A 61 4.13 -1.50 1.19
CA PHE A 61 3.88 -0.27 0.42
C PHE A 61 2.89 0.62 1.15
N LYS A 62 3.13 1.91 1.10
CA LYS A 62 2.11 2.93 1.30
C LYS A 62 1.39 3.19 -0.01
N VAL A 63 0.07 3.29 0.01
CA VAL A 63 -0.76 3.55 -1.16
C VAL A 63 -1.29 4.97 -1.12
N ASP A 64 -1.13 5.69 -2.22
CA ASP A 64 -1.77 6.98 -2.46
C ASP A 64 -2.68 6.85 -3.70
N PRO A 65 -3.98 6.65 -3.49
CA PRO A 65 -4.92 6.47 -4.61
C PRO A 65 -5.14 7.75 -5.42
N ILE A 66 -4.93 8.94 -4.81
CA ILE A 66 -5.09 10.23 -5.49
C ILE A 66 -3.95 10.43 -6.50
N LEU A 67 -2.73 10.12 -6.10
CA LEU A 67 -1.56 10.20 -6.96
C LEU A 67 -1.39 8.96 -7.87
N ASN A 68 -2.28 7.99 -7.76
CA ASN A 68 -2.23 6.71 -8.50
C ASN A 68 -0.88 5.98 -8.29
N THR A 69 -0.35 6.01 -7.08
CA THR A 69 0.96 5.44 -6.77
C THR A 69 0.95 4.62 -5.49
N ARG A 70 1.94 3.75 -5.36
CA ARG A 70 2.32 3.05 -4.15
C ARG A 70 3.82 3.17 -3.94
N ILE A 71 4.22 3.57 -2.75
CA ILE A 71 5.62 3.82 -2.39
C ILE A 71 6.08 2.67 -1.49
N SER A 72 7.22 2.09 -1.79
CA SER A 72 7.86 1.06 -0.96
C SER A 72 8.36 1.68 0.34
N GLU A 73 7.69 1.39 1.45
CA GLU A 73 8.07 1.90 2.78
C GLU A 73 9.17 1.05 3.42
N ARG A 74 9.08 -0.28 3.27
CA ARG A 74 10.02 -1.26 3.80
C ARG A 74 10.09 -2.48 2.91
N ALA A 75 11.30 -3.02 2.80
CA ALA A 75 11.56 -4.24 2.05
C ALA A 75 12.50 -5.17 2.82
N TYR A 76 12.24 -6.47 2.71
CA TYR A 76 12.96 -7.50 3.46
C TYR A 76 13.29 -8.69 2.58
N LEU A 77 14.46 -9.29 2.83
CA LEU A 77 14.95 -10.52 2.26
C LEU A 77 15.10 -11.58 3.36
N ARG A 78 14.77 -12.83 3.08
CA ARG A 78 14.92 -13.93 4.03
C ARG A 78 16.34 -14.05 4.59
N GLU A 79 17.33 -13.95 3.73
CA GLU A 79 18.74 -14.17 4.09
C GLU A 79 19.50 -12.88 4.36
N GLY A 80 19.00 -11.72 3.90
CA GLY A 80 19.70 -10.45 3.96
C GLY A 80 19.09 -9.42 4.90
N GLY A 81 17.97 -9.75 5.53
CA GLY A 81 17.25 -8.79 6.38
C GLY A 81 16.61 -7.66 5.55
N ARG A 82 16.77 -6.41 5.96
CA ARG A 82 16.20 -5.25 5.29
C ARG A 82 16.90 -4.94 3.96
N ALA A 83 16.14 -4.56 2.95
CA ALA A 83 16.61 -4.21 1.59
C ALA A 83 16.34 -2.72 1.29
N PRO A 84 17.18 -1.79 1.82
CA PRO A 84 16.93 -0.36 1.73
C PRO A 84 17.08 0.20 0.31
N GLU A 85 17.67 -0.54 -0.61
CA GLU A 85 17.92 -0.10 -2.00
C GLU A 85 16.64 0.10 -2.83
N ILE A 86 15.51 -0.46 -2.38
CA ILE A 86 14.22 -0.26 -3.05
C ILE A 86 13.23 0.52 -2.19
N GLU A 87 13.60 0.91 -0.98
CA GLU A 87 12.74 1.74 -0.13
C GLU A 87 12.65 3.17 -0.69
N GLY A 88 11.46 3.76 -0.64
CA GLY A 88 11.17 5.07 -1.23
C GLY A 88 10.87 5.05 -2.74
N LEU A 89 11.05 3.93 -3.43
CA LEU A 89 10.69 3.82 -4.84
C LEU A 89 9.16 3.80 -4.99
N ASP A 90 8.66 4.53 -5.97
CA ASP A 90 7.26 4.56 -6.33
C ASP A 90 6.94 3.62 -7.51
N VAL A 91 5.73 3.09 -7.48
CA VAL A 91 5.18 2.24 -8.55
C VAL A 91 3.74 2.66 -8.81
N GLY A 92 3.36 2.78 -10.06
CA GLY A 92 1.98 3.06 -10.44
C GLY A 92 1.01 2.05 -9.80
N LEU A 93 -0.06 2.55 -9.20
CA LEU A 93 -1.13 1.71 -8.65
C LEU A 93 -1.88 1.04 -9.80
N PHE A 94 -2.54 1.83 -10.64
CA PHE A 94 -3.09 1.38 -11.92
C PHE A 94 -2.09 1.68 -13.04
N THR A 95 -1.88 0.72 -13.91
CA THR A 95 -0.89 0.78 -14.99
C THR A 95 -1.51 0.30 -16.30
N ASN A 96 -0.73 0.27 -17.36
CA ASN A 96 -1.15 -0.34 -18.64
C ASN A 96 -1.16 -1.88 -18.61
N ASN A 97 -0.86 -2.50 -17.46
CA ASN A 97 -0.89 -3.95 -17.30
C ASN A 97 -2.25 -4.41 -16.74
N PRO A 98 -3.10 -5.09 -17.52
CA PRO A 98 -4.42 -5.55 -17.06
C PRO A 98 -4.36 -6.47 -15.84
N SER A 99 -3.33 -7.32 -15.74
CA SER A 99 -3.17 -8.23 -14.59
C SER A 99 -2.89 -7.45 -13.30
N ASN A 100 -2.04 -6.40 -13.36
CA ASN A 100 -1.82 -5.53 -12.20
C ASN A 100 -3.12 -4.83 -11.78
N ASN A 101 -3.89 -4.32 -12.76
CA ASN A 101 -5.13 -3.60 -12.47
C ASN A 101 -6.18 -4.52 -11.86
N LYS A 102 -6.27 -5.78 -12.33
CA LYS A 102 -7.12 -6.80 -11.71
C LYS A 102 -6.72 -7.04 -10.26
N ASP A 103 -5.43 -7.23 -9.98
CA ASP A 103 -4.93 -7.43 -8.61
C ASP A 103 -5.27 -6.23 -7.70
N VAL A 104 -5.17 -4.99 -8.21
CA VAL A 104 -5.55 -3.77 -7.46
C VAL A 104 -7.04 -3.74 -7.15
N ILE A 105 -7.90 -4.12 -8.11
CA ILE A 105 -9.34 -4.21 -7.89
C ILE A 105 -9.66 -5.28 -6.83
N ASP A 106 -9.01 -6.45 -6.92
CA ASP A 106 -9.15 -7.53 -5.94
C ASP A 106 -8.73 -7.06 -4.53
N LEU A 107 -7.62 -6.29 -4.41
CA LEU A 107 -7.15 -5.71 -3.14
C LEU A 107 -8.16 -4.71 -2.55
N ILE A 108 -8.76 -3.84 -3.36
CA ILE A 108 -9.80 -2.89 -2.93
C ILE A 108 -11.05 -3.63 -2.44
N ALA A 109 -11.35 -4.80 -3.02
CA ALA A 109 -12.43 -5.68 -2.62
C ALA A 109 -12.06 -6.63 -1.46
N SER A 110 -10.95 -6.39 -0.74
CA SER A 110 -10.41 -7.24 0.34
C SER A 110 -9.97 -8.64 -0.09
N GLY A 111 -9.70 -8.83 -1.37
CA GLY A 111 -9.11 -10.06 -1.88
C GLY A 111 -7.62 -10.14 -1.55
N VAL A 112 -7.08 -11.36 -1.64
CA VAL A 112 -5.65 -11.62 -1.55
C VAL A 112 -5.20 -12.27 -2.87
N PRO A 113 -4.95 -11.46 -3.92
CA PRO A 113 -4.51 -11.98 -5.20
C PRO A 113 -3.14 -12.63 -5.09
N CYS A 114 -3.04 -13.84 -5.64
CA CYS A 114 -1.83 -14.63 -5.74
C CYS A 114 -1.62 -15.06 -7.19
N SER A 115 -0.44 -14.82 -7.74
CA SER A 115 -0.17 -15.11 -9.16
C SER A 115 1.31 -15.35 -9.43
N GLN A 116 1.59 -15.99 -10.56
CA GLN A 116 2.95 -16.03 -11.09
C GLN A 116 3.43 -14.63 -11.42
N TYR A 117 4.66 -14.33 -11.00
CA TYR A 117 5.27 -13.03 -11.21
C TYR A 117 6.06 -13.03 -12.53
N THR A 118 5.45 -12.47 -13.56
CA THR A 118 6.03 -12.39 -14.90
C THR A 118 5.94 -10.97 -15.43
N ARG A 119 6.89 -10.57 -16.30
CA ARG A 119 6.90 -9.29 -17.03
C ARG A 119 6.88 -8.06 -16.12
N PRO A 120 7.94 -7.84 -15.31
CA PRO A 120 8.06 -6.65 -14.48
C PRO A 120 8.09 -5.38 -15.34
N GLN A 121 7.37 -4.34 -14.90
CA GLN A 121 7.28 -3.04 -15.57
C GLN A 121 7.84 -1.90 -14.71
N SER A 122 8.38 -2.22 -13.55
CA SER A 122 8.91 -1.25 -12.58
C SER A 122 10.27 -1.68 -12.06
N GLU A 123 11.01 -0.75 -11.48
CA GLU A 123 12.29 -1.02 -10.85
C GLU A 123 12.16 -2.03 -9.70
N ILE A 124 11.13 -1.88 -8.86
CA ILE A 124 10.81 -2.87 -7.82
C ILE A 124 10.49 -4.24 -8.44
N GLY A 125 9.80 -4.26 -9.57
CA GLY A 125 9.52 -5.48 -10.30
C GLY A 125 10.78 -6.17 -10.80
N LEU A 126 11.72 -5.43 -11.34
CA LEU A 126 13.04 -5.95 -11.74
C LEU A 126 13.83 -6.45 -10.54
N TRP A 127 13.70 -5.78 -9.39
CA TRP A 127 14.32 -6.25 -8.16
C TRP A 127 13.77 -7.61 -7.73
N TYR A 128 12.44 -7.84 -7.77
CA TYR A 128 11.86 -9.16 -7.50
C TYR A 128 12.49 -10.26 -8.40
N ILE A 129 12.62 -9.98 -9.70
CA ILE A 129 13.24 -10.93 -10.62
C ILE A 129 14.71 -11.20 -10.26
N ARG A 130 15.49 -10.18 -9.88
CA ARG A 130 16.88 -10.33 -9.43
C ARG A 130 16.98 -11.19 -8.16
N GLN A 131 15.98 -11.15 -7.28
CA GLN A 131 15.88 -12.03 -6.11
C GLN A 131 15.39 -13.45 -6.45
N GLY A 132 15.08 -13.72 -7.72
CA GLY A 132 14.60 -15.02 -8.19
C GLY A 132 13.11 -15.29 -7.89
N VAL A 133 12.34 -14.25 -7.58
CA VAL A 133 10.90 -14.38 -7.29
C VAL A 133 10.13 -14.77 -8.56
N THR A 134 9.37 -15.87 -8.48
CA THR A 134 8.51 -16.37 -9.56
C THR A 134 7.03 -16.31 -9.22
N PHE A 135 6.68 -16.16 -7.95
CA PHE A 135 5.31 -16.15 -7.47
C PHE A 135 5.12 -15.09 -6.38
N THR A 136 4.00 -14.38 -6.39
CA THR A 136 3.68 -13.35 -5.39
C THR A 136 2.24 -13.45 -4.92
N CYS A 137 2.02 -13.14 -3.62
CA CYS A 137 0.70 -12.83 -3.08
C CYS A 137 0.71 -11.43 -2.49
N ARG A 138 -0.46 -10.77 -2.51
CA ARG A 138 -0.63 -9.40 -2.05
C ARG A 138 -1.87 -9.27 -1.18
N VAL A 139 -1.81 -8.40 -0.18
CA VAL A 139 -2.96 -8.06 0.68
C VAL A 139 -3.02 -6.56 0.90
N SER A 140 -4.23 -6.00 0.94
CA SER A 140 -4.45 -4.58 1.31
C SER A 140 -4.23 -4.36 2.81
N VAL A 141 -3.83 -3.16 3.17
CA VAL A 141 -3.74 -2.69 4.55
C VAL A 141 -4.68 -1.50 4.72
N PRO A 142 -5.64 -1.58 5.64
CA PRO A 142 -6.16 -2.79 6.27
C PRO A 142 -6.83 -3.73 5.25
N PRO A 143 -7.08 -5.00 5.59
CA PRO A 143 -7.71 -5.96 4.68
C PRO A 143 -9.24 -5.86 4.70
N GLU A 144 -9.78 -4.66 4.71
CA GLU A 144 -11.20 -4.34 4.70
C GLU A 144 -11.60 -3.63 3.40
N ILE A 145 -12.84 -3.85 2.96
CA ILE A 145 -13.37 -3.28 1.72
C ILE A 145 -13.29 -1.74 1.75
N ASN A 146 -12.83 -1.16 0.66
CA ASN A 146 -12.70 0.29 0.45
C ASN A 146 -11.74 1.00 1.45
N GLN A 147 -10.85 0.26 2.10
CA GLN A 147 -9.82 0.81 2.98
C GLN A 147 -8.45 0.36 2.47
N PHE A 148 -7.91 1.04 1.48
CA PHE A 148 -6.66 0.67 0.85
C PHE A 148 -5.60 1.78 1.00
N ILE A 149 -4.96 1.83 2.19
CA ILE A 149 -3.91 2.80 2.53
C ILE A 149 -2.50 2.23 2.40
N GLY A 150 -2.40 0.91 2.32
CA GLY A 150 -1.14 0.20 2.17
C GLY A 150 -1.33 -1.18 1.55
N GLN A 151 -0.21 -1.83 1.27
CA GLN A 151 -0.17 -3.17 0.70
C GLN A 151 1.02 -3.93 1.28
N ILE A 152 0.81 -5.19 1.64
CA ILE A 152 1.91 -6.14 1.86
C ILE A 152 2.00 -7.02 0.62
N THR A 153 3.18 -7.17 0.07
CA THR A 153 3.48 -8.13 -1.00
C THR A 153 4.52 -9.11 -0.51
N VAL A 154 4.25 -10.38 -0.63
CA VAL A 154 5.24 -11.44 -0.40
C VAL A 154 5.55 -12.16 -1.69
N GLY A 155 6.79 -12.64 -1.81
CA GLY A 155 7.27 -13.36 -2.99
C GLY A 155 8.10 -14.56 -2.64
N TRP A 156 8.03 -15.57 -3.55
CA TRP A 156 8.73 -16.83 -3.44
C TRP A 156 9.45 -17.19 -4.75
N LYS A 157 10.58 -17.88 -4.60
CA LYS A 157 11.28 -18.54 -5.71
C LYS A 157 10.49 -19.75 -6.22
N THR A 158 9.77 -20.43 -5.33
CA THR A 158 8.90 -21.56 -5.65
C THR A 158 7.52 -21.32 -5.04
N ALA A 159 6.46 -21.43 -5.84
CA ALA A 159 5.09 -21.15 -5.38
C ALA A 159 4.72 -22.01 -4.16
N PRO A 160 4.06 -21.42 -3.14
CA PRO A 160 3.59 -22.17 -1.98
C PRO A 160 2.47 -23.14 -2.37
N THR A 161 2.35 -24.24 -1.65
CA THR A 161 1.36 -25.30 -1.93
C THR A 161 -0.01 -24.98 -1.35
N ASP A 162 -0.07 -24.31 -0.20
CA ASP A 162 -1.32 -23.93 0.48
C ASP A 162 -1.57 -22.42 0.40
N LEU A 163 -2.33 -22.01 -0.61
CA LEU A 163 -2.69 -20.61 -0.81
C LEU A 163 -3.73 -20.11 0.19
N ASN A 164 -4.52 -21.00 0.81
CA ASN A 164 -5.48 -20.56 1.83
C ASN A 164 -4.73 -20.18 3.11
N TYR A 165 -3.78 -20.99 3.54
CA TYR A 165 -2.90 -20.65 4.65
C TYR A 165 -2.15 -19.33 4.40
N VAL A 166 -1.61 -19.12 3.19
CA VAL A 166 -0.95 -17.87 2.81
C VAL A 166 -1.90 -16.67 2.97
N ARG A 167 -3.15 -16.78 2.49
CA ARG A 167 -4.14 -15.71 2.59
C ARG A 167 -4.49 -15.36 4.03
N ASP A 168 -4.64 -16.37 4.88
CA ASP A 168 -4.95 -16.18 6.30
C ASP A 168 -3.82 -15.45 7.03
N ILE A 169 -2.58 -15.90 6.86
CA ILE A 169 -1.41 -15.25 7.46
C ILE A 169 -1.24 -13.81 6.96
N LEU A 170 -1.38 -13.57 5.66
CA LEU A 170 -1.29 -12.21 5.11
C LEU A 170 -2.39 -11.28 5.65
N THR A 171 -3.61 -11.79 5.81
CA THR A 171 -4.72 -11.03 6.39
C THR A 171 -4.43 -10.64 7.84
N VAL A 172 -3.88 -11.57 8.64
CA VAL A 172 -3.45 -11.29 10.03
C VAL A 172 -2.31 -10.26 10.05
N ALA A 173 -1.31 -10.41 9.18
CA ALA A 173 -0.20 -9.47 9.06
C ALA A 173 -0.68 -8.05 8.72
N ALA A 174 -1.58 -7.92 7.75
CA ALA A 174 -2.14 -6.63 7.34
C ALA A 174 -2.93 -5.93 8.45
N ARG A 175 -3.73 -6.68 9.22
CA ARG A 175 -4.41 -6.15 10.42
C ARG A 175 -3.43 -5.71 11.49
N SER A 176 -2.34 -6.43 11.65
CA SER A 176 -1.35 -6.17 12.70
C SER A 176 -0.59 -4.85 12.50
N ILE A 177 -0.41 -4.39 11.26
CA ILE A 177 0.23 -3.10 10.95
C ILE A 177 -0.78 -1.98 10.69
N SER A 178 -2.06 -2.26 10.71
CA SER A 178 -3.13 -1.27 10.61
C SER A 178 -3.44 -0.67 11.98
N ARG A 179 -3.64 0.65 12.04
CA ARG A 179 -4.04 1.40 13.24
C ARG A 179 -5.26 2.26 12.90
N LYS A 180 -6.32 2.09 13.67
CA LYS A 180 -7.50 2.98 13.66
C LYS A 180 -7.27 4.13 14.62
#